data_9fd7faa14469c481f82929459e476cbf
#
_entry.id   9fd7faa14469c481f82929459e476cbf
#
_cell.length_a   1.000
_cell.length_b   1.000
_cell.length_c   1.000
_cell.angle_alpha   90.00
_cell.angle_beta   90.00
_cell.angle_gamma   90.00
#
_symmetry.space_group_name_H-M   'P 1'
#
loop_
_entity.id
_entity.type
_entity.pdbx_description
1 polymer ?
#
loop_
_entity_poly.entity_id
_entity_poly.type
_entity_poly.pdbx_seq_one_letter_code
_entity_poly.pdbx_strand_id
1 'polypeptide(L)'
;AREYLIKYGNLAVSEMKRSGVPASITLAQGMLESNYGRSRLATLGNNHFGIKCHSDWSGKRIYHDDNRKGECFRSYASPEESYRDHSDFLVNGSRYRNLFHLAATDYKGWAHGLKKAGYATDPKYPELLIRKIEDYSLWAYDTGGTSPIVSQQAAGSQPAGSGTVPAAATSSGTTVTPRPAVKETGTGQAQPVPDKRATAIEDDEPVRVISISTGAKTLENNNVEY
;
A
#
# COMPACT_ATOMS: atom_id res chain seq x y z
N ALA A 1 -9.02 10.71 -3.18
CA ALA A 1 -8.33 10.13 -2.01
C ALA A 1 -9.22 9.13 -1.27
N ARG A 2 -10.39 9.57 -0.80
CA ARG A 2 -11.30 8.78 0.02
C ARG A 2 -11.65 7.41 -0.58
N GLU A 3 -12.07 7.36 -1.84
CA GLU A 3 -12.37 6.11 -2.56
C GLU A 3 -11.17 5.16 -2.61
N TYR A 4 -9.98 5.72 -2.80
CA TYR A 4 -8.73 4.96 -2.78
C TYR A 4 -8.49 4.31 -1.42
N LEU A 5 -8.68 5.05 -0.34
CA LEU A 5 -8.50 4.56 1.02
C LEU A 5 -9.55 3.52 1.41
N ILE A 6 -10.82 3.69 1.01
CA ILE A 6 -11.86 2.68 1.20
C ILE A 6 -11.45 1.37 0.52
N LYS A 7 -10.95 1.45 -0.71
CA LYS A 7 -10.63 0.28 -1.51
C LYS A 7 -9.35 -0.43 -1.05
N TYR A 8 -8.33 0.32 -0.67
CA TYR A 8 -6.99 -0.22 -0.47
C TYR A 8 -6.44 -0.10 0.96
N GLY A 9 -7.14 0.57 1.88
CA GLY A 9 -6.68 0.75 3.25
C GLY A 9 -6.42 -0.57 3.97
N ASN A 10 -7.39 -1.48 3.95
CA ASN A 10 -7.25 -2.80 4.58
C ASN A 10 -6.17 -3.67 3.92
N LEU A 11 -6.00 -3.52 2.60
CA LEU A 11 -4.95 -4.22 1.87
C LEU A 11 -3.56 -3.75 2.32
N ALA A 12 -3.35 -2.44 2.46
CA ALA A 12 -2.10 -1.89 2.96
C ALA A 12 -1.79 -2.34 4.40
N VAL A 13 -2.81 -2.42 5.26
CA VAL A 13 -2.66 -2.97 6.63
C VAL A 13 -2.28 -4.45 6.60
N SER A 14 -2.87 -5.24 5.71
CA SER A 14 -2.51 -6.65 5.53
C SER A 14 -1.06 -6.82 5.07
N GLU A 15 -0.63 -5.99 4.12
CA GLU A 15 0.75 -5.99 3.64
C GLU A 15 1.73 -5.51 4.72
N MET A 16 1.38 -4.52 5.51
CA MET A 16 2.20 -4.10 6.66
C MET A 16 2.42 -5.25 7.65
N LYS A 17 1.37 -5.99 7.99
CA LYS A 17 1.48 -7.15 8.89
C LYS A 17 2.34 -8.26 8.31
N ARG A 18 2.32 -8.45 7.01
CA ARG A 18 3.10 -9.48 6.31
C ARG A 18 4.57 -9.09 6.14
N SER A 19 4.82 -7.84 5.75
CA SER A 19 6.12 -7.38 5.23
C SER A 19 6.90 -6.49 6.20
N GLY A 20 6.21 -5.84 7.13
CA GLY A 20 6.79 -4.80 7.99
C GLY A 20 6.85 -3.40 7.36
N VAL A 21 6.46 -3.23 6.10
CA VAL A 21 6.37 -1.91 5.46
C VAL A 21 5.15 -1.16 6.02
N PRO A 22 5.30 0.08 6.55
CA PRO A 22 4.17 0.81 7.11
C PRO A 22 3.01 0.98 6.13
N ALA A 23 1.78 0.78 6.59
CA ALA A 23 0.59 0.94 5.77
C ALA A 23 0.43 2.38 5.27
N SER A 24 0.79 3.37 6.10
CA SER A 24 0.80 4.79 5.73
C SER A 24 1.73 5.08 4.55
N ILE A 25 2.93 4.51 4.56
CA ILE A 25 3.91 4.63 3.48
C ILE A 25 3.36 3.98 2.21
N THR A 26 2.90 2.73 2.29
CA THR A 26 2.33 2.02 1.14
C THR A 26 1.16 2.78 0.52
N LEU A 27 0.24 3.30 1.34
CA LEU A 27 -0.90 4.10 0.85
C LEU A 27 -0.44 5.42 0.22
N ALA A 28 0.47 6.15 0.85
CA ALA A 28 0.97 7.42 0.32
C ALA A 28 1.68 7.23 -1.02
N GLN A 29 2.51 6.19 -1.15
CA GLN A 29 3.16 5.81 -2.40
C GLN A 29 2.12 5.44 -3.46
N GLY A 30 1.21 4.52 -3.16
CA GLY A 30 0.17 4.11 -4.10
C GLY A 30 -0.70 5.28 -4.56
N MET A 31 -1.07 6.20 -3.68
CA MET A 31 -1.80 7.43 -4.04
C MET A 31 -0.99 8.35 -4.94
N LEU A 32 0.31 8.50 -4.66
CA LEU A 32 1.21 9.37 -5.42
C LEU A 32 1.45 8.80 -6.82
N GLU A 33 1.92 7.55 -6.88
CA GLU A 33 2.38 6.90 -8.11
C GLU A 33 1.23 6.58 -9.08
N SER A 34 0.05 6.24 -8.55
CA SER A 34 -1.10 5.86 -9.38
C SER A 34 -2.07 7.01 -9.65
N ASN A 35 -1.79 8.22 -9.20
CA ASN A 35 -2.78 9.30 -9.20
C ASN A 35 -4.11 8.84 -8.57
N TYR A 36 -4.02 8.31 -7.34
CA TYR A 36 -5.17 7.75 -6.61
C TYR A 36 -5.86 6.58 -7.36
N GLY A 37 -5.08 5.72 -8.02
CA GLY A 37 -5.57 4.57 -8.78
C GLY A 37 -6.17 4.91 -10.15
N ARG A 38 -5.99 6.14 -10.64
CA ARG A 38 -6.55 6.62 -11.90
C ARG A 38 -5.54 6.65 -13.05
N SER A 39 -4.27 6.41 -12.79
CA SER A 39 -3.26 6.35 -13.84
C SER A 39 -3.52 5.18 -14.80
N ARG A 40 -3.01 5.28 -16.02
CA ARG A 40 -3.11 4.21 -17.02
C ARG A 40 -2.49 2.90 -16.52
N LEU A 41 -1.36 2.98 -15.83
CA LEU A 41 -0.70 1.80 -15.25
C LEU A 41 -1.56 1.13 -14.18
N ALA A 42 -2.25 1.90 -13.33
CA ALA A 42 -3.14 1.35 -12.31
C ALA A 42 -4.43 0.78 -12.89
N THR A 43 -5.03 1.45 -13.90
CA THR A 43 -6.33 1.04 -14.45
C THR A 43 -6.24 -0.13 -15.42
N LEU A 44 -5.19 -0.21 -16.23
CA LEU A 44 -5.03 -1.25 -17.26
C LEU A 44 -4.07 -2.36 -16.83
N GLY A 45 -3.11 -2.06 -15.96
CA GLY A 45 -2.08 -3.00 -15.54
C GLY A 45 -2.13 -3.37 -14.05
N ASN A 46 -3.10 -2.84 -13.29
CA ASN A 46 -3.18 -2.96 -11.83
C ASN A 46 -1.87 -2.55 -11.11
N ASN A 47 -1.00 -1.78 -11.79
CA ASN A 47 0.29 -1.36 -11.26
C ASN A 47 0.14 -0.02 -10.54
N HIS A 48 -0.02 -0.08 -9.23
CA HIS A 48 -0.26 1.08 -8.38
C HIS A 48 1.02 1.82 -7.96
N PHE A 49 2.19 1.24 -8.21
CA PHE A 49 3.47 1.77 -7.74
C PHE A 49 4.46 2.09 -8.86
N GLY A 50 4.03 1.94 -10.12
CA GLY A 50 4.89 2.22 -11.26
C GLY A 50 6.13 1.32 -11.33
N ILE A 51 6.03 0.08 -10.87
CA ILE A 51 7.18 -0.85 -10.87
C ILE A 51 7.50 -1.25 -12.30
N LYS A 52 8.74 -0.99 -12.72
CA LYS A 52 9.25 -1.33 -14.04
C LYS A 52 9.58 -2.82 -14.16
N CYS A 53 9.59 -3.32 -15.40
CA CYS A 53 10.13 -4.64 -15.64
C CYS A 53 11.65 -4.62 -15.43
N HIS A 54 12.13 -5.33 -14.45
CA HIS A 54 13.54 -5.66 -14.33
C HIS A 54 13.84 -6.97 -15.06
N SER A 55 15.13 -7.34 -15.16
CA SER A 55 15.57 -8.52 -15.90
C SER A 55 14.94 -9.83 -15.42
N ASP A 56 14.54 -9.88 -14.15
CA ASP A 56 13.91 -11.02 -13.49
C ASP A 56 12.40 -11.15 -13.72
N TRP A 57 11.75 -10.14 -14.36
CA TRP A 57 10.30 -10.13 -14.54
C TRP A 57 9.85 -11.00 -15.71
N SER A 58 9.18 -12.09 -15.41
CA SER A 58 8.58 -13.02 -16.38
C SER A 58 7.06 -12.89 -16.54
N GLY A 59 6.41 -12.02 -15.74
CA GLY A 59 4.96 -11.79 -15.77
C GLY A 59 4.48 -10.93 -16.95
N LYS A 60 3.19 -10.58 -16.92
CA LYS A 60 2.58 -9.71 -17.94
C LYS A 60 3.21 -8.32 -17.90
N ARG A 61 3.20 -7.65 -19.06
CA ARG A 61 3.85 -6.36 -19.28
C ARG A 61 2.87 -5.35 -19.84
N ILE A 62 3.05 -4.08 -19.45
CA ILE A 62 2.37 -2.93 -20.04
C ILE A 62 3.43 -1.88 -20.39
N TYR A 63 3.28 -1.25 -21.53
CA TYR A 63 4.25 -0.25 -21.99
C TYR A 63 3.65 1.15 -21.86
N HIS A 64 4.45 2.06 -21.33
CA HIS A 64 4.05 3.44 -21.10
C HIS A 64 5.24 4.37 -21.32
N ASP A 65 4.98 5.56 -21.86
CA ASP A 65 6.00 6.60 -22.00
C ASP A 65 6.16 7.30 -20.63
N ASP A 66 7.35 7.19 -20.05
CA ASP A 66 7.74 7.87 -18.83
C ASP A 66 9.01 8.70 -19.11
N ASN A 67 10.17 8.33 -18.58
CA ASN A 67 11.44 9.00 -18.89
C ASN A 67 11.96 8.65 -20.29
N ARG A 68 11.53 7.52 -20.81
CA ARG A 68 11.79 7.07 -22.19
C ARG A 68 10.50 6.61 -22.83
N LYS A 69 10.44 6.69 -24.15
CA LYS A 69 9.32 6.18 -24.92
C LYS A 69 9.24 4.65 -24.82
N GLY A 70 8.06 4.13 -24.52
CA GLY A 70 7.81 2.68 -24.52
C GLY A 70 8.49 1.92 -23.38
N GLU A 71 8.66 2.52 -22.20
CA GLU A 71 9.22 1.80 -21.04
C GLU A 71 8.31 0.67 -20.59
N CYS A 72 8.93 -0.44 -20.17
CA CYS A 72 8.23 -1.62 -19.69
C CYS A 72 7.89 -1.52 -18.21
N PHE A 73 6.61 -1.72 -17.89
CA PHE A 73 6.12 -1.81 -16.52
C PHE A 73 5.47 -3.17 -16.27
N ARG A 74 5.56 -3.64 -15.03
CA ARG A 74 4.88 -4.87 -14.60
C ARG A 74 3.38 -4.69 -14.71
N SER A 75 2.68 -5.74 -15.12
CA SER A 75 1.22 -5.79 -15.16
C SER A 75 0.75 -6.98 -14.33
N TYR A 76 -0.22 -6.75 -13.45
CA TYR A 76 -0.69 -7.70 -12.47
C TYR A 76 -2.12 -8.14 -12.79
N ALA A 77 -2.52 -9.31 -12.30
CA ALA A 77 -3.89 -9.80 -12.44
C ALA A 77 -4.85 -9.01 -11.53
N SER A 78 -4.33 -8.50 -10.40
CA SER A 78 -5.12 -7.73 -9.45
C SER A 78 -4.28 -6.65 -8.74
N PRO A 79 -4.92 -5.64 -8.11
CA PRO A 79 -4.23 -4.68 -7.26
C PRO A 79 -3.49 -5.31 -6.08
N GLU A 80 -4.02 -6.39 -5.52
CA GLU A 80 -3.42 -7.14 -4.42
C GLU A 80 -2.03 -7.65 -4.79
N GLU A 81 -1.87 -8.17 -6.02
CA GLU A 81 -0.56 -8.59 -6.53
C GLU A 81 0.41 -7.42 -6.63
N SER A 82 -0.06 -6.26 -7.07
CA SER A 82 0.76 -5.04 -7.13
C SER A 82 1.24 -4.59 -5.74
N TYR A 83 0.35 -4.60 -4.74
CA TYR A 83 0.68 -4.25 -3.37
C TYR A 83 1.68 -5.23 -2.76
N ARG A 84 1.48 -6.52 -3.04
CA ARG A 84 2.39 -7.57 -2.58
C ARG A 84 3.78 -7.42 -3.21
N ASP A 85 3.84 -7.26 -4.53
CA ASP A 85 5.10 -7.09 -5.25
C ASP A 85 5.86 -5.84 -4.81
N HIS A 86 5.16 -4.74 -4.55
CA HIS A 86 5.75 -3.53 -3.96
C HIS A 86 6.37 -3.80 -2.59
N SER A 87 5.65 -4.49 -1.71
CA SER A 87 6.18 -4.84 -0.39
C SER A 87 7.39 -5.76 -0.50
N ASP A 88 7.31 -6.77 -1.36
CA ASP A 88 8.41 -7.72 -1.61
C ASP A 88 9.63 -7.02 -2.23
N PHE A 89 9.41 -6.06 -3.11
CA PHE A 89 10.46 -5.23 -3.68
C PHE A 89 11.24 -4.45 -2.60
N LEU A 90 10.56 -3.89 -1.60
CA LEU A 90 11.21 -3.19 -0.50
C LEU A 90 11.91 -4.17 0.46
N VAL A 91 11.30 -5.31 0.76
CA VAL A 91 11.87 -6.33 1.68
C VAL A 91 13.14 -6.94 1.09
N ASN A 92 13.11 -7.27 -0.20
CA ASN A 92 14.21 -7.98 -0.86
C ASN A 92 15.33 -7.04 -1.33
N GLY A 93 15.04 -5.76 -1.52
CA GLY A 93 16.03 -4.79 -1.97
C GLY A 93 17.05 -4.46 -0.89
N SER A 94 18.32 -4.83 -1.10
CA SER A 94 19.41 -4.63 -0.13
C SER A 94 19.55 -3.18 0.31
N ARG A 95 19.30 -2.23 -0.59
CA ARG A 95 19.34 -0.78 -0.33
C ARG A 95 18.30 -0.29 0.67
N TYR A 96 17.19 -1.03 0.86
CA TYR A 96 16.09 -0.68 1.76
C TYR A 96 16.21 -1.35 3.14
N ARG A 97 17.18 -2.24 3.34
CA ARG A 97 17.33 -3.02 4.59
C ARG A 97 17.30 -2.16 5.85
N ASN A 98 17.94 -1.00 5.82
CA ASN A 98 18.02 -0.11 6.98
C ASN A 98 16.66 0.51 7.37
N LEU A 99 15.68 0.53 6.48
CA LEU A 99 14.33 1.04 6.78
C LEU A 99 13.62 0.14 7.80
N PHE A 100 13.88 -1.15 7.77
CA PHE A 100 13.25 -2.14 8.66
C PHE A 100 13.78 -2.11 10.09
N HIS A 101 14.75 -1.22 10.41
CA HIS A 101 15.15 -0.89 11.78
C HIS A 101 14.34 0.27 12.36
N LEU A 102 13.57 0.98 11.54
CA LEU A 102 12.68 2.05 11.99
C LEU A 102 11.37 1.46 12.53
N ALA A 103 10.75 2.15 13.49
CA ALA A 103 9.39 1.80 13.89
C ALA A 103 8.42 1.97 12.73
N ALA A 104 7.40 1.11 12.64
CA ALA A 104 6.36 1.24 11.61
C ALA A 104 5.61 2.58 11.70
N THR A 105 5.55 3.18 12.88
CA THR A 105 4.94 4.50 13.12
C THR A 105 5.85 5.68 12.78
N ASP A 106 7.14 5.43 12.49
CA ASP A 106 8.07 6.49 12.06
C ASP A 106 8.01 6.71 10.54
N TYR A 107 6.83 7.11 10.05
CA TYR A 107 6.64 7.37 8.63
C TYR A 107 7.56 8.47 8.08
N LYS A 108 8.02 9.42 8.92
CA LYS A 108 8.95 10.47 8.50
C LYS A 108 10.34 9.87 8.22
N GLY A 109 10.84 9.05 9.15
CA GLY A 109 12.08 8.31 8.95
C GLY A 109 12.01 7.40 7.71
N TRP A 110 10.90 6.71 7.50
CA TRP A 110 10.66 5.89 6.32
C TRP A 110 10.70 6.71 5.03
N ALA A 111 10.00 7.85 4.97
CA ALA A 111 9.94 8.71 3.78
C ALA A 111 11.34 9.21 3.38
N HIS A 112 12.11 9.74 4.35
CA HIS A 112 13.48 10.19 4.10
C HIS A 112 14.42 9.03 3.77
N GLY A 113 14.23 7.89 4.43
CA GLY A 113 15.01 6.68 4.19
C GLY A 113 14.79 6.11 2.78
N LEU A 114 13.56 6.08 2.28
CA LEU A 114 13.24 5.70 0.89
C LEU A 114 13.98 6.59 -0.11
N LYS A 115 13.96 7.90 0.09
CA LYS A 115 14.70 8.84 -0.76
C LYS A 115 16.20 8.58 -0.72
N LYS A 116 16.76 8.40 0.48
CA LYS A 116 18.19 8.11 0.67
C LYS A 116 18.60 6.80 0.00
N ALA A 117 17.71 5.80 0.03
CA ALA A 117 17.92 4.51 -0.62
C ALA A 117 17.72 4.54 -2.16
N GLY A 118 17.37 5.71 -2.72
CA GLY A 118 17.22 5.87 -4.17
C GLY A 118 15.89 5.35 -4.73
N TYR A 119 14.82 5.29 -3.91
CA TYR A 119 13.50 4.89 -4.40
C TYR A 119 12.97 5.86 -5.46
N ALA A 120 13.18 7.16 -5.27
CA ALA A 120 12.78 8.20 -6.20
C ALA A 120 13.90 9.21 -6.46
N THR A 121 13.93 9.78 -7.65
CA THR A 121 14.90 10.81 -8.04
C THR A 121 14.50 12.21 -7.57
N ASP A 122 13.19 12.49 -7.41
CA ASP A 122 12.69 13.79 -6.97
C ASP A 122 13.22 14.14 -5.57
N PRO A 123 13.91 15.29 -5.40
CA PRO A 123 14.40 15.73 -4.10
C PRO A 123 13.27 16.00 -3.09
N LYS A 124 12.06 16.31 -3.55
CA LYS A 124 10.88 16.59 -2.72
C LYS A 124 10.04 15.35 -2.40
N TYR A 125 10.53 14.17 -2.78
CA TYR A 125 9.76 12.93 -2.58
C TYR A 125 9.37 12.68 -1.11
N PRO A 126 10.27 12.85 -0.12
CA PRO A 126 9.91 12.68 1.29
C PRO A 126 8.76 13.59 1.72
N GLU A 127 8.85 14.87 1.37
CA GLU A 127 7.84 15.88 1.71
C GLU A 127 6.49 15.57 1.05
N LEU A 128 6.49 15.06 -0.18
CA LEU A 128 5.27 14.63 -0.87
C LEU A 128 4.60 13.47 -0.16
N LEU A 129 5.37 12.48 0.30
CA LEU A 129 4.83 11.35 1.08
C LEU A 129 4.31 11.82 2.44
N ILE A 130 5.14 12.56 3.20
CA ILE A 130 4.78 13.07 4.53
C ILE A 130 3.50 13.90 4.45
N ARG A 131 3.42 14.83 3.50
CA ARG A 131 2.22 15.63 3.29
C ARG A 131 0.99 14.77 3.02
N LYS A 132 1.07 13.74 2.16
CA LYS A 132 -0.07 12.84 1.93
C LYS A 132 -0.45 12.08 3.19
N ILE A 133 0.52 11.62 3.97
CA ILE A 133 0.26 10.91 5.22
C ILE A 133 -0.45 11.83 6.21
N GLU A 134 -0.02 13.06 6.34
CA GLU A 134 -0.59 14.06 7.26
C GLU A 134 -1.96 14.58 6.77
N ASP A 135 -2.10 14.97 5.49
CA ASP A 135 -3.35 15.48 4.90
C ASP A 135 -4.51 14.48 5.01
N TYR A 136 -4.21 13.19 4.95
CA TYR A 136 -5.21 12.13 4.99
C TYR A 136 -5.15 11.28 6.27
N SER A 137 -4.34 11.66 7.26
CA SER A 137 -4.15 10.94 8.52
C SER A 137 -3.86 9.45 8.32
N LEU A 138 -3.01 9.12 7.33
CA LEU A 138 -2.71 7.73 6.98
C LEU A 138 -1.95 6.99 8.09
N TRP A 139 -1.23 7.71 8.95
CA TRP A 139 -0.56 7.16 10.13
C TRP A 139 -1.49 6.35 11.05
N ALA A 140 -2.81 6.61 11.00
CA ALA A 140 -3.79 5.83 11.76
C ALA A 140 -3.81 4.35 11.37
N TYR A 141 -3.54 4.03 10.10
CA TYR A 141 -3.46 2.64 9.63
C TYR A 141 -2.28 1.86 10.22
N ASP A 142 -1.19 2.55 10.60
CA ASP A 142 -0.01 1.92 11.20
C ASP A 142 -0.27 1.43 12.64
N THR A 143 -1.30 1.96 13.30
CA THR A 143 -1.70 1.63 14.68
C THR A 143 -2.99 0.83 14.77
N GLY A 144 -3.50 0.33 13.65
CA GLY A 144 -4.72 -0.48 13.60
C GLY A 144 -6.02 0.32 13.49
N GLY A 145 -5.94 1.65 13.34
CA GLY A 145 -7.07 2.53 13.06
C GLY A 145 -7.36 2.67 11.56
N THR A 146 -8.19 3.64 11.23
CA THR A 146 -8.47 4.05 9.85
C THR A 146 -8.44 5.56 9.74
N SER A 147 -8.17 6.08 8.53
CA SER A 147 -8.21 7.53 8.30
C SER A 147 -9.61 8.10 8.61
N PRO A 148 -9.69 9.24 9.33
CA PRO A 148 -10.96 9.90 9.63
C PRO A 148 -11.81 10.21 8.40
N ILE A 149 -11.18 10.45 7.24
CA ILE A 149 -11.88 10.68 5.96
C ILE A 149 -12.70 9.45 5.50
N VAL A 150 -12.36 8.26 5.98
CA VAL A 150 -13.10 7.02 5.73
C VAL A 150 -14.18 6.81 6.79
N SER A 151 -13.86 7.08 8.06
CA SER A 151 -14.73 6.81 9.22
C SER A 151 -15.96 7.71 9.29
N GLN A 152 -15.90 8.96 8.82
CA GLN A 152 -16.98 9.93 8.92
C GLN A 152 -18.28 9.55 8.22
N GLN A 153 -18.28 8.59 7.31
CA GLN A 153 -19.49 8.17 6.60
C GLN A 153 -20.19 6.97 7.24
N ALA A 154 -19.54 6.26 8.17
CA ALA A 154 -20.23 5.22 8.95
C ALA A 154 -21.22 5.82 9.96
N ALA A 155 -21.00 7.08 10.36
CA ALA A 155 -21.87 7.81 11.30
C ALA A 155 -23.09 8.49 10.64
N GLY A 156 -23.09 8.63 9.29
CA GLY A 156 -24.15 9.35 8.55
C GLY A 156 -25.25 8.46 7.97
N SER A 157 -25.24 7.15 8.19
CA SER A 157 -26.22 6.21 7.63
C SER A 157 -26.99 5.47 8.72
N GLN A 158 -27.49 6.18 9.73
CA GLN A 158 -28.55 5.64 10.54
C GLN A 158 -29.89 6.09 9.95
N PRO A 159 -30.77 5.17 9.52
CA PRO A 159 -32.15 5.52 9.25
C PRO A 159 -32.82 5.85 10.59
N ALA A 160 -33.37 7.04 10.70
CA ALA A 160 -34.30 7.37 11.76
C ALA A 160 -35.52 6.44 11.66
N GLY A 161 -35.63 5.52 12.60
CA GLY A 161 -36.73 4.58 12.74
C GLY A 161 -37.06 4.43 14.20
N SER A 162 -38.02 5.22 14.64
CA SER A 162 -38.82 5.20 15.87
C SER A 162 -39.28 3.80 16.28
N GLY A 163 -39.31 3.51 17.58
CA GLY A 163 -40.07 2.39 18.12
C GLY A 163 -39.59 1.91 19.47
N THR A 164 -39.99 2.62 20.52
CA THR A 164 -40.05 2.17 21.91
C THR A 164 -40.92 0.91 22.01
N VAL A 165 -40.55 -0.07 22.85
CA VAL A 165 -41.21 -0.54 24.07
C VAL A 165 -40.45 -1.68 24.76
N PRO A 166 -40.52 -1.76 26.08
CA PRO A 166 -39.76 -2.71 26.88
C PRO A 166 -40.58 -3.96 27.27
N ALA A 167 -39.92 -4.99 27.66
CA ALA A 167 -40.20 -5.79 28.83
C ALA A 167 -39.86 -7.28 28.68
N ALA A 168 -39.24 -7.70 29.75
CA ALA A 168 -39.44 -8.93 30.54
C ALA A 168 -38.60 -10.18 30.22
N ALA A 169 -37.81 -10.40 31.24
CA ALA A 169 -37.11 -11.60 31.67
C ALA A 169 -37.82 -12.95 31.38
N THR A 170 -37.03 -13.97 31.07
CA THR A 170 -37.02 -15.18 31.90
C THR A 170 -35.75 -16.04 31.56
N SER A 171 -35.18 -16.50 32.63
CA SER A 171 -34.09 -17.47 32.75
C SER A 171 -34.45 -18.84 32.24
N SER A 172 -33.49 -19.54 31.65
CA SER A 172 -33.33 -21.00 31.92
C SER A 172 -31.96 -21.46 31.41
N GLY A 173 -31.18 -21.98 32.31
CA GLY A 173 -29.88 -22.56 32.07
C GLY A 173 -29.97 -23.92 31.36
N THR A 174 -28.92 -24.23 30.62
CA THR A 174 -28.58 -25.61 30.36
C THR A 174 -27.05 -25.73 30.27
N THR A 175 -26.54 -26.43 31.24
CA THR A 175 -25.19 -26.93 31.40
C THR A 175 -24.91 -27.98 30.34
N VAL A 176 -23.85 -27.85 29.54
CA VAL A 176 -23.29 -28.92 28.74
C VAL A 176 -21.81 -29.08 28.98
N THR A 177 -21.47 -30.24 29.44
CA THR A 177 -20.21 -30.81 29.88
C THR A 177 -19.17 -30.87 28.74
N PRO A 178 -17.88 -30.76 29.02
CA PRO A 178 -16.82 -30.89 28.03
C PRO A 178 -16.48 -32.36 27.74
N ARG A 179 -16.24 -32.65 26.47
CA ARG A 179 -15.76 -33.94 25.98
C ARG A 179 -14.25 -33.92 25.71
N PRO A 180 -13.54 -35.04 25.90
CA PRO A 180 -12.10 -35.08 26.10
C PRO A 180 -11.28 -35.05 24.80
N ALA A 181 -10.01 -34.64 24.99
CA ALA A 181 -8.94 -34.57 24.02
C ALA A 181 -8.60 -35.91 23.36
N VAL A 182 -8.44 -35.88 22.05
CA VAL A 182 -7.81 -36.98 21.29
C VAL A 182 -6.36 -36.57 21.04
N LYS A 183 -5.45 -37.39 21.52
CA LYS A 183 -4.01 -37.33 21.18
C LYS A 183 -3.83 -37.94 19.80
N GLU A 184 -3.27 -37.21 18.87
CA GLU A 184 -2.58 -37.80 17.73
C GLU A 184 -1.10 -37.43 17.73
N THR A 185 -0.30 -38.46 17.93
CA THR A 185 1.13 -38.50 17.69
C THR A 185 1.36 -38.70 16.20
N GLY A 186 2.02 -37.76 15.57
CA GLY A 186 2.50 -37.85 14.20
C GLY A 186 3.83 -37.14 14.05
N THR A 187 4.92 -37.90 14.27
CA THR A 187 6.28 -37.53 13.89
C THR A 187 6.39 -37.48 12.37
N GLY A 188 6.43 -36.27 11.83
CA GLY A 188 6.79 -36.00 10.45
C GLY A 188 8.02 -35.09 10.44
N GLN A 189 9.19 -35.67 10.17
CA GLN A 189 10.43 -34.94 9.89
C GLN A 189 10.22 -34.06 8.65
N ALA A 190 10.24 -32.75 8.84
CA ALA A 190 10.38 -31.79 7.76
C ALA A 190 11.85 -31.81 7.32
N GLN A 191 12.11 -32.24 6.10
CA GLN A 191 13.40 -32.09 5.44
C GLN A 191 13.66 -30.60 5.16
N PRO A 192 14.90 -30.10 5.34
CA PRO A 192 15.24 -28.73 5.01
C PRO A 192 15.21 -28.56 3.49
N VAL A 193 14.42 -27.56 3.04
CA VAL A 193 14.41 -27.08 1.67
C VAL A 193 15.77 -26.43 1.42
N PRO A 194 16.46 -26.72 0.29
CA PRO A 194 17.76 -26.12 0.02
C PRO A 194 17.65 -24.62 -0.16
N ASP A 195 18.44 -23.91 0.61
CA ASP A 195 18.71 -22.47 0.52
C ASP A 195 19.28 -22.17 -0.89
N LYS A 196 18.42 -21.70 -1.78
CA LYS A 196 18.88 -21.11 -3.03
C LYS A 196 19.46 -19.75 -2.67
N ARG A 197 20.76 -19.76 -2.41
CA ARG A 197 21.62 -18.58 -2.34
C ARG A 197 21.16 -17.57 -3.37
N ALA A 198 20.57 -16.50 -2.89
CA ALA A 198 20.29 -15.32 -3.70
C ALA A 198 21.63 -14.80 -4.23
N THR A 199 21.85 -14.97 -5.52
CA THR A 199 22.86 -14.22 -6.25
C THR A 199 22.48 -12.75 -6.10
N ALA A 200 23.38 -11.98 -5.53
CA ALA A 200 23.23 -10.53 -5.43
C ALA A 200 23.00 -9.97 -6.83
N ILE A 201 21.79 -9.53 -7.10
CA ILE A 201 21.47 -8.74 -8.27
C ILE A 201 22.00 -7.34 -7.97
N GLU A 202 23.02 -6.92 -8.67
CA GLU A 202 23.48 -5.53 -8.67
C GLU A 202 22.43 -4.70 -9.41
N ASP A 203 21.36 -4.31 -8.70
CA ASP A 203 20.38 -3.35 -9.16
C ASP A 203 20.89 -1.93 -8.90
N ASP A 204 21.75 -1.44 -9.80
CA ASP A 204 22.32 -0.08 -9.72
C ASP A 204 21.46 0.97 -10.46
N GLU A 205 20.29 0.63 -10.94
CA GLU A 205 19.34 1.62 -11.47
C GLU A 205 18.37 2.09 -10.40
N PRO A 206 18.30 3.43 -10.17
CA PRO A 206 17.28 3.98 -9.27
C PRO A 206 15.89 3.64 -9.83
N VAL A 207 15.01 3.13 -8.96
CA VAL A 207 13.59 2.99 -9.29
C VAL A 207 13.06 4.40 -9.53
N ARG A 208 12.88 4.76 -10.78
CA ARG A 208 12.34 6.07 -11.12
C ARG A 208 10.83 5.99 -11.02
N VAL A 209 10.34 6.62 -9.98
CA VAL A 209 8.94 6.95 -9.83
C VAL A 209 8.53 7.93 -10.93
N ILE A 210 7.36 7.71 -11.50
CA ILE A 210 6.77 8.57 -12.53
C ILE A 210 6.81 10.01 -12.06
N SER A 211 7.55 10.87 -12.77
CA SER A 211 7.49 12.31 -12.55
C SER A 211 6.08 12.78 -12.88
N ILE A 212 5.25 13.00 -11.87
CA ILE A 212 3.96 13.65 -12.07
C ILE A 212 4.27 15.09 -12.42
N SER A 213 4.30 15.41 -13.72
CA SER A 213 4.26 16.79 -14.18
C SER A 213 2.94 17.38 -13.69
N THR A 214 3.01 18.14 -12.61
CA THR A 214 1.92 19.05 -12.22
C THR A 214 1.88 20.12 -13.28
N GLY A 215 1.15 19.88 -14.37
CA GLY A 215 0.80 20.89 -15.37
C GLY A 215 -0.08 21.95 -14.70
N ALA A 216 0.55 22.89 -14.03
CA ALA A 216 -0.05 24.19 -13.80
C ALA A 216 -0.15 24.86 -15.17
N LYS A 217 -1.31 24.75 -15.82
CA LYS A 217 -1.66 25.64 -16.92
C LYS A 217 -1.76 27.03 -16.31
N THR A 218 -0.74 27.83 -16.53
CA THR A 218 -0.82 29.29 -16.40
C THR A 218 -1.88 29.73 -17.41
N LEU A 219 -3.04 30.19 -16.91
CA LEU A 219 -4.00 30.91 -17.72
C LEU A 219 -3.33 32.24 -18.06
N GLU A 220 -2.78 32.36 -19.25
CA GLU A 220 -2.44 33.66 -19.81
C GLU A 220 -3.73 34.43 -20.05
N ASN A 221 -3.91 35.49 -19.27
CA ASN A 221 -4.93 36.49 -19.51
C ASN A 221 -4.62 37.20 -20.83
N ASN A 222 -5.33 36.84 -21.87
CA ASN A 222 -5.40 37.68 -23.06
C ASN A 222 -6.25 38.91 -22.74
N ASN A 223 -5.58 39.98 -22.40
CA ASN A 223 -6.15 41.32 -22.33
C ASN A 223 -6.38 41.78 -23.76
N VAL A 224 -7.63 41.85 -24.19
CA VAL A 224 -8.02 42.51 -25.45
C VAL A 224 -8.36 43.94 -25.08
N GLU A 225 -7.51 44.90 -25.48
CA GLU A 225 -7.83 46.31 -25.49
C GLU A 225 -8.79 46.64 -26.64
N TYR A 226 -9.78 47.46 -26.29
CA TYR A 226 -10.51 48.36 -27.21
C TYR A 226 -10.31 49.80 -26.70
#